data_08fbe46bc1b93c084ec6d48440a0511a
#
_entry.id   08fbe46bc1b93c084ec6d48440a0511a
#
_cell.length_a   1.000
_cell.length_b   1.000
_cell.length_c   1.000
_cell.angle_alpha   90.00
_cell.angle_beta   90.00
_cell.angle_gamma   90.00
#
_symmetry.space_group_name_H-M   'P 1'
#
loop_
_entity.id
_entity.type
_entity.pdbx_description
1 polymer ?
#
loop_
_entity_poly.entity_id
_entity_poly.type
_entity_poly.pdbx_seq_one_letter_code
_entity_poly.pdbx_strand_id
1 'polypeptide(L)'
;MELGHAYSVLVVSASAKFNESVRGLLPERFYWPVTVLTDAAGARRELLENSYDLVVINTPLPDDFGMGLAIDVCASSGAGVLLLVKSEQYNDVYAKVVGYGVITLSKPTNRQMVAQNLRILCATRERMRQMQAKQATVEEKIKEIRLVNRAK
;
A
#
# COMPACT_ATOMS: atom_id res chain seq x y z
N MET A 1 -18.22 -5.00 -1.32
CA MET A 1 -17.79 -4.28 -0.12
C MET A 1 -17.76 -2.79 -0.43
N GLU A 2 -18.43 -2.03 0.39
CA GLU A 2 -18.44 -0.58 0.23
C GLU A 2 -17.34 0.03 1.09
N LEU A 3 -16.44 0.76 0.44
CA LEU A 3 -15.41 1.51 1.13
C LEU A 3 -15.93 2.95 1.29
N GLY A 4 -15.72 3.57 2.42
CA GLY A 4 -16.25 4.91 2.71
C GLY A 4 -15.69 6.02 1.82
N HIS A 5 -14.60 5.76 1.09
CA HIS A 5 -13.95 6.71 0.18
C HIS A 5 -13.09 5.93 -0.81
N ALA A 6 -12.65 6.61 -1.86
CA ALA A 6 -11.73 6.00 -2.81
C ALA A 6 -10.31 6.00 -2.26
N TYR A 7 -9.58 4.94 -2.56
CA TYR A 7 -8.16 4.81 -2.17
C TYR A 7 -7.27 5.19 -3.34
N SER A 8 -6.29 6.04 -3.07
CA SER A 8 -5.30 6.42 -4.07
C SER A 8 -4.29 5.28 -4.29
N VAL A 9 -3.95 5.02 -5.55
CA VAL A 9 -3.07 3.91 -5.92
C VAL A 9 -1.95 4.39 -6.82
N LEU A 10 -0.72 4.05 -6.46
CA LEU A 10 0.44 4.21 -7.34
C LEU A 10 0.83 2.83 -7.87
N VAL A 11 0.82 2.68 -9.18
CA VAL A 11 1.27 1.45 -9.85
C VAL A 11 2.65 1.72 -10.44
N VAL A 12 3.64 0.92 -10.05
CA VAL A 12 5.01 1.03 -10.57
C VAL A 12 5.30 -0.22 -11.39
N SER A 13 5.30 -0.07 -12.70
CA SER A 13 5.43 -1.22 -13.61
C SER A 13 5.78 -0.74 -15.01
N ALA A 14 6.81 -1.36 -15.60
CA ALA A 14 7.19 -1.11 -16.99
C ALA A 14 6.48 -2.04 -17.98
N SER A 15 5.68 -2.99 -17.51
CA SER A 15 4.96 -3.92 -18.38
C SER A 15 3.68 -3.30 -18.90
N ALA A 16 3.63 -3.00 -20.21
CA ALA A 16 2.44 -2.44 -20.83
C ALA A 16 1.21 -3.35 -20.66
N LYS A 17 1.42 -4.65 -20.80
CA LYS A 17 0.36 -5.65 -20.64
C LYS A 17 -0.21 -5.66 -19.23
N PHE A 18 0.65 -5.66 -18.22
CA PHE A 18 0.22 -5.59 -16.82
C PHE A 18 -0.50 -4.28 -16.54
N ASN A 19 0.05 -3.17 -17.00
CA ASN A 19 -0.52 -1.84 -16.74
C ASN A 19 -1.92 -1.70 -17.35
N GLU A 20 -2.13 -2.27 -18.53
CA GLU A 20 -3.45 -2.30 -19.15
C GLU A 20 -4.43 -3.17 -18.35
N SER A 21 -3.99 -4.35 -17.91
CA SER A 21 -4.81 -5.25 -17.11
C SER A 21 -5.19 -4.65 -15.75
N VAL A 22 -4.24 -4.02 -15.08
CA VAL A 22 -4.47 -3.50 -13.73
C VAL A 22 -5.46 -2.36 -13.71
N ARG A 23 -5.52 -1.56 -14.75
CA ARG A 23 -6.50 -0.47 -14.85
C ARG A 23 -7.94 -0.99 -14.78
N GLY A 24 -8.20 -2.16 -15.37
CA GLY A 24 -9.49 -2.81 -15.30
C GLY A 24 -9.84 -3.36 -13.93
N LEU A 25 -8.85 -3.50 -13.04
CA LEU A 25 -9.05 -3.98 -11.67
C LEU A 25 -9.31 -2.86 -10.68
N LEU A 26 -9.18 -1.60 -11.10
CA LEU A 26 -9.22 -0.44 -10.21
C LEU A 26 -10.37 0.51 -10.60
N PRO A 27 -11.64 0.12 -10.35
CA PRO A 27 -12.76 1.00 -10.66
C PRO A 27 -12.67 2.31 -9.87
N GLU A 28 -12.95 3.42 -10.54
CA GLU A 28 -12.78 4.77 -9.99
C GLU A 28 -13.55 5.01 -8.70
N ARG A 29 -14.69 4.38 -8.53
CA ARG A 29 -15.48 4.55 -7.32
C ARG A 29 -14.81 4.02 -6.05
N PHE A 30 -13.84 3.12 -6.21
CA PHE A 30 -13.08 2.55 -5.08
C PHE A 30 -11.62 2.98 -5.07
N TYR A 31 -11.07 3.33 -6.23
CA TYR A 31 -9.65 3.64 -6.39
C TYR A 31 -9.48 4.91 -7.20
N TRP A 32 -9.03 5.98 -6.54
CA TRP A 32 -8.84 7.26 -7.20
C TRP A 32 -7.95 8.18 -6.35
N PRO A 33 -6.97 8.89 -6.92
CA PRO A 33 -6.49 8.71 -8.29
C PRO A 33 -5.64 7.45 -8.44
N VAL A 34 -5.51 6.96 -9.68
CA VAL A 34 -4.61 5.86 -10.02
C VAL A 34 -3.53 6.41 -10.93
N THR A 35 -2.29 6.37 -10.45
CA THR A 35 -1.13 6.87 -11.19
C THR A 35 -0.25 5.69 -11.56
N VAL A 36 0.21 5.64 -12.82
CA VAL A 36 1.11 4.58 -13.29
C VAL A 36 2.45 5.20 -13.66
N LEU A 37 3.51 4.71 -13.01
CA LEU A 37 4.90 5.09 -13.31
C LEU A 37 5.67 3.84 -13.70
N THR A 38 6.74 4.02 -14.47
CA THR A 38 7.41 2.88 -15.11
C THR A 38 8.75 2.51 -14.49
N ASP A 39 9.27 3.31 -13.57
CA ASP A 39 10.56 3.02 -12.95
C ASP A 39 10.58 3.43 -11.47
N ALA A 40 11.59 2.96 -10.75
CA ALA A 40 11.73 3.22 -9.32
C ALA A 40 12.07 4.69 -9.05
N ALA A 41 12.92 5.29 -9.86
CA ALA A 41 13.32 6.69 -9.67
C ALA A 41 12.12 7.63 -9.79
N GLY A 42 11.27 7.40 -10.78
CA GLY A 42 10.04 8.17 -10.96
C GLY A 42 9.08 7.99 -9.79
N ALA A 43 8.93 6.76 -9.30
CA ALA A 43 8.08 6.46 -8.16
C ALA A 43 8.58 7.16 -6.89
N ARG A 44 9.89 7.15 -6.65
CA ARG A 44 10.46 7.83 -5.48
C ARG A 44 10.25 9.33 -5.52
N ARG A 45 10.40 9.95 -6.70
CA ARG A 45 10.12 11.38 -6.85
C ARG A 45 8.65 11.71 -6.59
N GLU A 46 7.75 10.87 -7.13
CA GLU A 46 6.32 11.07 -6.94
C GLU A 46 5.94 10.95 -5.45
N LEU A 47 6.52 10.00 -4.74
CA LEU A 47 6.22 9.77 -3.33
C LEU A 47 6.80 10.84 -2.41
N LEU A 48 7.75 11.65 -2.87
CA LEU A 48 8.22 12.81 -2.12
C LEU A 48 7.19 13.95 -2.12
N GLU A 49 6.39 14.03 -3.17
CA GLU A 49 5.43 15.13 -3.34
C GLU A 49 4.01 14.74 -2.99
N ASN A 50 3.64 13.47 -3.21
CA ASN A 50 2.28 13.00 -3.02
C ASN A 50 2.27 11.72 -2.21
N SER A 51 1.26 11.57 -1.37
CA SER A 51 1.04 10.33 -0.61
C SER A 51 0.00 9.46 -1.30
N TYR A 52 0.13 8.16 -1.14
CA TYR A 52 -0.78 7.17 -1.71
C TYR A 52 -1.22 6.20 -0.65
N ASP A 53 -2.44 5.71 -0.77
CA ASP A 53 -2.96 4.69 0.15
C ASP A 53 -2.37 3.32 -0.17
N LEU A 54 -2.21 3.01 -1.45
CA LEU A 54 -1.70 1.73 -1.92
C LEU A 54 -0.61 1.94 -2.95
N VAL A 55 0.40 1.06 -2.94
CA VAL A 55 1.46 1.04 -3.96
C VAL A 55 1.58 -0.39 -4.47
N VAL A 56 1.45 -0.56 -5.79
CA VAL A 56 1.59 -1.85 -6.45
C VAL A 56 2.88 -1.82 -7.27
N ILE A 57 3.79 -2.73 -6.98
CA ILE A 57 5.09 -2.78 -7.65
C ILE A 57 5.23 -4.10 -8.41
N ASN A 58 5.37 -4.04 -9.72
CA ASN A 58 5.57 -5.20 -10.57
C ASN A 58 7.05 -5.33 -10.92
N THR A 59 7.75 -6.25 -10.25
CA THR A 59 9.19 -6.44 -10.45
C THR A 59 9.50 -7.30 -11.66
N PRO A 60 10.69 -7.18 -12.24
CA PRO A 60 11.70 -6.15 -11.99
C PRO A 60 11.34 -4.83 -12.66
N LEU A 61 11.87 -3.74 -12.15
CA LEU A 61 11.76 -2.43 -12.79
C LEU A 61 12.98 -2.20 -13.68
N PRO A 62 12.91 -1.27 -14.66
CA PRO A 62 14.05 -1.07 -15.57
C PRO A 62 15.32 -0.57 -14.89
N ASP A 63 15.18 0.22 -13.83
CA ASP A 63 16.31 0.85 -13.13
C ASP A 63 16.64 0.22 -11.79
N ASP A 64 15.78 -0.66 -11.27
CA ASP A 64 15.98 -1.30 -9.99
C ASP A 64 15.05 -2.51 -9.89
N PHE A 65 15.37 -3.50 -9.06
CA PHE A 65 14.46 -4.63 -8.88
C PHE A 65 13.10 -4.21 -8.35
N GLY A 66 13.05 -3.36 -7.32
CA GLY A 66 11.81 -2.85 -6.73
C GLY A 66 11.60 -3.24 -5.27
N MET A 67 12.36 -4.20 -4.75
CA MET A 67 12.23 -4.64 -3.35
C MET A 67 12.58 -3.52 -2.36
N GLY A 68 13.66 -2.78 -2.63
CA GLY A 68 14.06 -1.66 -1.80
C GLY A 68 13.01 -0.56 -1.77
N LEU A 69 12.40 -0.30 -2.91
CA LEU A 69 11.29 0.67 -3.00
C LEU A 69 10.12 0.21 -2.11
N ALA A 70 9.74 -1.07 -2.17
CA ALA A 70 8.65 -1.61 -1.36
C ALA A 70 8.92 -1.43 0.14
N ILE A 71 10.11 -1.76 0.58
CA ILE A 71 10.53 -1.62 1.98
C ILE A 71 10.48 -0.15 2.41
N ASP A 72 11.06 0.73 1.60
CA ASP A 72 11.12 2.16 1.93
C ASP A 72 9.72 2.78 2.03
N VAL A 73 8.81 2.41 1.13
CA VAL A 73 7.43 2.89 1.18
C VAL A 73 6.73 2.43 2.46
N CYS A 74 6.86 1.17 2.82
CA CYS A 74 6.28 0.66 4.06
C CYS A 74 6.87 1.32 5.30
N ALA A 75 8.18 1.56 5.31
CA ALA A 75 8.88 2.13 6.46
C ALA A 75 8.58 3.62 6.64
N SER A 76 8.40 4.36 5.55
CA SER A 76 8.27 5.82 5.59
C SER A 76 6.85 6.34 5.49
N SER A 77 5.87 5.53 5.05
CA SER A 77 4.55 6.05 4.76
C SER A 77 3.49 5.06 5.23
N GLY A 78 2.94 4.61 5.82
CA GLY A 78 1.86 3.67 6.14
C GLY A 78 1.07 3.14 4.94
N ALA A 79 1.55 3.34 3.71
CA ALA A 79 0.87 2.82 2.53
C ALA A 79 0.86 1.29 2.52
N GLY A 80 -0.22 0.70 2.03
CA GLY A 80 -0.26 -0.73 1.77
C GLY A 80 0.53 -1.04 0.50
N VAL A 81 1.42 -2.03 0.54
CA VAL A 81 2.29 -2.34 -0.60
C VAL A 81 2.05 -3.78 -1.06
N LEU A 82 1.78 -3.92 -2.35
CA LEU A 82 1.69 -5.21 -3.04
C LEU A 82 2.88 -5.33 -3.99
N LEU A 83 3.70 -6.35 -3.78
CA LEU A 83 4.91 -6.59 -4.57
C LEU A 83 4.74 -7.88 -5.38
N LEU A 84 4.77 -7.77 -6.71
CA LEU A 84 4.66 -8.92 -7.59
C LEU A 84 6.07 -9.35 -8.02
N VAL A 85 6.38 -10.63 -7.84
CA VAL A 85 7.70 -11.18 -8.12
C VAL A 85 7.57 -12.49 -8.88
N LYS A 86 8.60 -12.84 -9.65
CA LYS A 86 8.63 -14.14 -10.34
C LYS A 86 8.66 -15.27 -9.32
N SER A 87 8.05 -16.41 -9.67
CA SER A 87 7.94 -17.54 -8.76
C SER A 87 9.30 -18.03 -8.26
N GLU A 88 10.34 -17.97 -9.09
CA GLU A 88 11.69 -18.39 -8.70
C GLU A 88 12.29 -17.51 -7.60
N GLN A 89 11.82 -16.28 -7.46
CA GLN A 89 12.35 -15.30 -6.52
C GLN A 89 11.45 -15.15 -5.30
N TYR A 90 10.27 -15.76 -5.31
CA TYR A 90 9.24 -15.51 -4.32
C TYR A 90 9.72 -15.76 -2.88
N ASN A 91 10.28 -16.92 -2.62
CA ASN A 91 10.66 -17.27 -1.25
C ASN A 91 11.73 -16.33 -0.69
N ASP A 92 12.73 -15.98 -1.50
CA ASP A 92 13.80 -15.07 -1.08
C ASP A 92 13.29 -13.67 -0.80
N VAL A 93 12.45 -13.14 -1.69
CA VAL A 93 11.89 -11.80 -1.53
C VAL A 93 10.92 -11.75 -0.36
N TYR A 94 10.03 -12.73 -0.27
CA TYR A 94 9.06 -12.83 0.81
C TYR A 94 9.76 -12.77 2.18
N ALA A 95 10.81 -13.56 2.36
CA ALA A 95 11.54 -13.61 3.63
C ALA A 95 12.14 -12.25 4.01
N LYS A 96 12.53 -11.45 3.02
CA LYS A 96 13.15 -10.14 3.25
C LYS A 96 12.14 -9.03 3.51
N VAL A 97 10.92 -9.13 2.99
CA VAL A 97 9.96 -8.01 3.04
C VAL A 97 8.78 -8.26 3.96
N VAL A 98 8.52 -9.49 4.37
CA VAL A 98 7.32 -9.82 5.16
C VAL A 98 7.29 -9.07 6.49
N GLY A 99 8.44 -8.87 7.12
CA GLY A 99 8.53 -8.15 8.39
C GLY A 99 8.16 -6.68 8.31
N TYR A 100 8.18 -6.11 7.11
CA TYR A 100 7.77 -4.72 6.88
C TYR A 100 6.30 -4.58 6.55
N GLY A 101 5.57 -5.70 6.42
CA GLY A 101 4.15 -5.67 6.08
C GLY A 101 3.85 -5.64 4.60
N VAL A 102 4.85 -5.85 3.74
CA VAL A 102 4.66 -5.95 2.30
C VAL A 102 3.96 -7.26 1.96
N ILE A 103 2.89 -7.21 1.17
CA ILE A 103 2.27 -8.42 0.61
C ILE A 103 3.01 -8.78 -0.67
N THR A 104 3.53 -10.01 -0.73
CA THR A 104 4.24 -10.51 -1.90
C THR A 104 3.35 -11.49 -2.66
N LEU A 105 3.24 -11.31 -3.96
CA LEU A 105 2.41 -12.16 -4.81
C LEU A 105 3.26 -12.72 -5.95
N SER A 106 3.22 -14.04 -6.14
CA SER A 106 4.03 -14.74 -7.14
C SER A 106 3.42 -14.62 -8.54
N LYS A 107 4.25 -14.37 -9.53
CA LYS A 107 3.86 -14.39 -10.95
C LYS A 107 4.19 -15.74 -11.57
N PRO A 108 3.39 -16.27 -12.48
CA PRO A 108 2.17 -15.67 -13.02
C PRO A 108 1.02 -15.68 -12.00
N THR A 109 0.20 -14.65 -12.06
CA THR A 109 -0.99 -14.53 -11.20
C THR A 109 -2.19 -14.18 -12.08
N ASN A 110 -3.37 -14.10 -11.49
CA ASN A 110 -4.57 -13.73 -12.21
C ASN A 110 -5.20 -12.49 -11.61
N ARG A 111 -6.18 -11.94 -12.33
CA ARG A 111 -6.86 -10.70 -11.94
C ARG A 111 -7.53 -10.82 -10.58
N GLN A 112 -8.14 -11.96 -10.31
CA GLN A 112 -8.85 -12.19 -9.06
C GLN A 112 -7.90 -12.12 -7.86
N MET A 113 -6.72 -12.73 -7.95
CA MET A 113 -5.73 -12.70 -6.87
C MET A 113 -5.24 -11.29 -6.59
N VAL A 114 -4.95 -10.52 -7.63
CA VAL A 114 -4.54 -9.12 -7.46
C VAL A 114 -5.66 -8.31 -6.81
N ALA A 115 -6.89 -8.45 -7.31
CA ALA A 115 -8.03 -7.72 -6.77
C ALA A 115 -8.30 -8.05 -5.31
N GLN A 116 -8.22 -9.33 -4.93
CA GLN A 116 -8.43 -9.76 -3.55
C GLN A 116 -7.36 -9.19 -2.62
N ASN A 117 -6.09 -9.21 -3.04
CA ASN A 117 -5.01 -8.68 -2.23
C ASN A 117 -5.13 -7.17 -2.04
N LEU A 118 -5.57 -6.45 -3.06
CA LEU A 118 -5.83 -5.02 -2.93
C LEU A 118 -6.94 -4.73 -1.93
N ARG A 119 -8.00 -5.52 -1.94
CA ARG A 119 -9.10 -5.39 -0.97
C ARG A 119 -8.64 -5.65 0.45
N ILE A 120 -7.78 -6.65 0.65
CA ILE A 120 -7.20 -6.95 1.96
C ILE A 120 -6.39 -5.75 2.45
N LEU A 121 -5.58 -5.16 1.58
CA LEU A 121 -4.81 -3.97 1.94
C LEU A 121 -5.72 -2.79 2.32
N CYS A 122 -6.78 -2.57 1.57
CA CYS A 122 -7.76 -1.52 1.88
C CYS A 122 -8.43 -1.74 3.23
N ALA A 123 -8.88 -2.96 3.48
CA ALA A 123 -9.54 -3.32 4.74
C ALA A 123 -8.60 -3.16 5.93
N THR A 124 -7.34 -3.56 5.77
CA THR A 124 -6.33 -3.43 6.81
C THR A 124 -6.08 -1.96 7.14
N ARG A 125 -5.95 -1.11 6.12
CA ARG A 125 -5.74 0.33 6.33
C ARG A 125 -6.94 0.98 7.04
N GLU A 126 -8.15 0.63 6.63
CA GLU A 126 -9.35 1.16 7.25
C GLU A 126 -9.44 0.76 8.71
N ARG A 127 -9.13 -0.50 9.01
CA ARG A 127 -9.12 -0.99 10.38
C ARG A 127 -8.08 -0.27 11.23
N MET A 128 -6.87 -0.07 10.69
CA MET A 128 -5.82 0.66 11.39
C MET A 128 -6.22 2.10 11.65
N ARG A 129 -6.85 2.76 10.67
CA ARG A 129 -7.36 4.13 10.83
C ARG A 129 -8.37 4.21 11.94
N GLN A 130 -9.31 3.26 12.02
CA GLN A 130 -10.31 3.19 13.08
C GLN A 130 -9.68 2.98 14.45
N MET A 131 -8.67 2.12 14.54
CA MET A 131 -7.95 1.86 15.79
C MET A 131 -7.20 3.11 16.25
N GLN A 132 -6.55 3.83 15.34
CA GLN A 132 -5.86 5.07 15.65
C GLN A 132 -6.83 6.15 16.16
N ALA A 133 -8.00 6.27 15.54
CA ALA A 133 -9.03 7.20 15.97
C ALA A 133 -9.54 6.88 17.38
N LYS A 134 -9.76 5.61 17.68
CA LYS A 134 -10.17 5.17 19.02
C LYS A 134 -9.11 5.47 20.07
N GLN A 135 -7.85 5.22 19.74
CA GLN A 135 -6.74 5.48 20.65
C GLN A 135 -6.63 6.98 20.95
N ALA A 136 -6.74 7.82 19.94
CA ALA A 136 -6.71 9.27 20.12
C ALA A 136 -7.83 9.73 21.06
N THR A 137 -9.05 9.21 20.91
CA THR A 137 -10.19 9.53 21.77
C THR A 137 -9.93 9.12 23.21
N VAL A 138 -9.39 7.94 23.45
CA VAL A 138 -9.04 7.46 24.78
C VAL A 138 -7.98 8.35 25.42
N GLU A 139 -6.96 8.72 24.68
CA GLU A 139 -5.90 9.61 25.17
C GLU A 139 -6.44 10.98 25.58
N GLU A 140 -7.35 11.53 24.79
CA GLU A 140 -8.02 12.80 25.12
C GLU A 140 -8.80 12.70 26.43
N LYS A 141 -9.56 11.64 26.63
CA LYS A 141 -10.31 11.41 27.86
C LYS A 141 -9.38 11.29 29.06
N ILE A 142 -8.26 10.60 28.92
CA ILE A 142 -7.27 10.47 29.99
C ILE A 142 -6.72 11.86 30.35
N LYS A 143 -6.40 12.68 29.38
CA LYS A 143 -5.91 14.04 29.61
C LYS A 143 -6.92 14.89 30.35
N GLU A 144 -8.19 14.81 30.00
CA GLU A 144 -9.28 15.55 30.69
C GLU A 144 -9.38 15.12 32.12
N ILE A 145 -9.34 13.83 32.44
CA ILE A 145 -9.41 13.32 33.80
C ILE A 145 -8.22 13.84 34.62
N ARG A 146 -7.00 13.81 34.04
CA ARG A 146 -5.82 14.32 34.74
C ARG A 146 -5.91 15.80 35.04
N LEU A 147 -6.44 16.61 34.13
CA LEU A 147 -6.62 18.03 34.32
C LEU A 147 -7.63 18.33 35.47
N VAL A 148 -8.74 17.60 35.51
CA VAL A 148 -9.73 17.73 36.56
C VAL A 148 -9.11 17.41 37.93
N ASN A 149 -8.33 16.34 38.01
CA ASN A 149 -7.66 15.95 39.24
C ASN A 149 -6.66 17.00 39.72
N ARG A 150 -5.98 17.67 38.80
CA ARG A 150 -5.03 18.74 39.14
C ARG A 150 -5.70 20.02 39.60
N ALA A 151 -6.94 20.24 39.17
CA ALA A 151 -7.70 21.44 39.54
C ALA A 151 -8.18 21.44 40.98
N LYS A 152 -8.05 20.34 41.66
CA LYS A 152 -8.34 20.24 43.09
C LYS A 152 -7.11 20.74 43.87
#